data_8b909658a13a29a8763df1a62aba3eea
#
_entry.id   8b909658a13a29a8763df1a62aba3eea
#
_cell.length_a   1.000
_cell.length_b   1.000
_cell.length_c   1.000
_cell.angle_alpha   90.00
_cell.angle_beta   90.00
_cell.angle_gamma   90.00
#
_symmetry.space_group_name_H-M   'P 1'
#
loop_
_entity.id
_entity.type
_entity.pdbx_description
1 polymer ?
#
loop_
_entity_poly.entity_id
_entity_poly.type
_entity_poly.pdbx_seq_one_letter_code
_entity_poly.pdbx_strand_id
1 'polypeptide(L)'
;MSQNPHILDVGDGPGTYAEAFTEGGTQVTVFDLPEVIELMKEHLDAAGISAVGGDFNEGLPEGQFDTAYLGSVSHIYGPKENLTLIKRVAGSLYPGGLIAIRDFVRGLSKGAALFGVNMLVNTEFGNTYSEGEYRGWLSAAGFEGIEVLPIPERDTHFILARKPE
;
A
#
# COMPACT_ATOMS: atom_id res chain seq x y z
N MET A 1 -12.83 1.81 -16.58
CA MET A 1 -12.36 0.72 -15.71
C MET A 1 -12.22 -0.52 -16.56
N SER A 2 -11.13 -1.25 -16.45
CA SER A 2 -10.93 -2.51 -17.18
C SER A 2 -11.99 -3.53 -16.76
N GLN A 3 -12.37 -4.47 -17.66
CA GLN A 3 -13.31 -5.55 -17.33
C GLN A 3 -12.72 -6.54 -16.32
N ASN A 4 -11.41 -6.50 -16.09
CA ASN A 4 -10.69 -7.33 -15.15
C ASN A 4 -9.59 -6.46 -14.51
N PRO A 5 -9.90 -5.71 -13.44
CA PRO A 5 -8.95 -4.78 -12.83
C PRO A 5 -7.75 -5.53 -12.27
N HIS A 6 -6.56 -4.92 -12.37
CA HIS A 6 -5.32 -5.46 -11.88
C HIS A 6 -4.81 -4.63 -10.69
N ILE A 7 -4.64 -5.28 -9.55
CA ILE A 7 -4.14 -4.67 -8.31
C ILE A 7 -2.66 -5.02 -8.13
N LEU A 8 -1.86 -4.01 -7.82
CA LEU A 8 -0.54 -4.17 -7.24
C LEU A 8 -0.66 -4.08 -5.71
N ASP A 9 -0.39 -5.16 -5.00
CA ASP A 9 -0.34 -5.18 -3.55
C ASP A 9 1.12 -5.09 -3.08
N VAL A 10 1.47 -3.99 -2.43
CA VAL A 10 2.86 -3.68 -2.04
C VAL A 10 3.04 -3.95 -0.55
N GLY A 11 3.88 -4.92 -0.21
CA GLY A 11 4.22 -5.25 1.17
C GLY A 11 3.11 -5.99 1.90
N ASP A 12 2.31 -6.83 1.20
CA ASP A 12 1.20 -7.59 1.80
C ASP A 12 1.69 -8.69 2.77
N GLY A 13 2.95 -9.07 2.71
CA GLY A 13 3.50 -10.11 3.57
C GLY A 13 2.80 -11.45 3.37
N PRO A 14 1.86 -11.84 4.26
CA PRO A 14 1.18 -13.14 4.20
C PRO A 14 0.18 -13.32 3.05
N GLY A 15 -0.12 -12.32 2.23
CA GLY A 15 -1.05 -12.43 1.10
C GLY A 15 -2.54 -12.32 1.49
N THR A 16 -2.85 -11.94 2.71
CA THR A 16 -4.24 -11.94 3.24
C THR A 16 -5.18 -11.02 2.46
N TYR A 17 -4.72 -9.84 2.07
CA TYR A 17 -5.53 -8.91 1.28
C TYR A 17 -5.57 -9.30 -0.19
N ALA A 18 -4.45 -9.78 -0.72
CA ALA A 18 -4.36 -10.28 -2.08
C ALA A 18 -5.36 -11.42 -2.32
N GLU A 19 -5.52 -12.36 -1.36
CA GLU A 19 -6.55 -13.41 -1.44
C GLU A 19 -7.96 -12.83 -1.49
N ALA A 20 -8.29 -11.90 -0.59
CA ALA A 20 -9.62 -11.28 -0.58
C ALA A 20 -9.94 -10.53 -1.88
N PHE A 21 -8.96 -9.88 -2.50
CA PHE A 21 -9.12 -9.24 -3.81
C PHE A 21 -9.32 -10.26 -4.92
N THR A 22 -8.57 -11.36 -4.90
CA THR A 22 -8.67 -12.45 -5.89
C THR A 22 -10.03 -13.15 -5.79
N GLU A 23 -10.53 -13.43 -4.60
CA GLU A 23 -11.88 -13.95 -4.37
C GLU A 23 -12.96 -13.00 -4.94
N GLY A 24 -12.73 -11.69 -4.93
CA GLY A 24 -13.56 -10.67 -5.57
C GLY A 24 -13.49 -10.66 -7.11
N GLY A 25 -12.71 -11.54 -7.74
CA GLY A 25 -12.57 -11.64 -9.19
C GLY A 25 -11.55 -10.67 -9.80
N THR A 26 -10.62 -10.17 -9.00
CA THR A 26 -9.59 -9.20 -9.42
C THR A 26 -8.25 -9.92 -9.65
N GLN A 27 -7.49 -9.51 -10.66
CA GLN A 27 -6.10 -9.93 -10.79
C GLN A 27 -5.23 -9.22 -9.75
N VAL A 28 -4.35 -9.96 -9.09
CA VAL A 28 -3.46 -9.40 -8.08
C VAL A 28 -2.02 -9.78 -8.37
N THR A 29 -1.12 -8.82 -8.24
CA THR A 29 0.32 -9.03 -8.16
C THR A 29 0.79 -8.55 -6.79
N VAL A 30 1.28 -9.45 -5.97
CA VAL A 30 1.96 -9.13 -4.71
C VAL A 30 3.41 -8.76 -5.00
N PHE A 31 3.87 -7.67 -4.42
CA PHE A 31 5.26 -7.22 -4.46
C PHE A 31 5.79 -7.07 -3.05
N ASP A 32 6.78 -7.86 -2.70
CA ASP A 32 7.43 -7.82 -1.39
C ASP A 32 8.91 -8.21 -1.53
N LEU A 33 9.67 -8.16 -0.44
CA LEU A 33 11.06 -8.58 -0.44
C LEU A 33 11.21 -10.02 -0.95
N PRO A 34 12.30 -10.34 -1.67
CA PRO A 34 12.48 -11.66 -2.28
C PRO A 34 12.35 -12.81 -1.28
N GLU A 35 12.88 -12.65 -0.07
CA GLU A 35 12.78 -13.63 1.01
C GLU A 35 11.35 -13.86 1.53
N VAL A 36 10.51 -12.80 1.50
CA VAL A 36 9.10 -12.89 1.88
C VAL A 36 8.33 -13.64 0.79
N ILE A 37 8.56 -13.30 -0.46
CA ILE A 37 7.93 -13.99 -1.61
C ILE A 37 8.31 -15.46 -1.63
N GLU A 38 9.58 -15.82 -1.40
CA GLU A 38 10.01 -17.22 -1.36
C GLU A 38 9.32 -17.98 -0.22
N LEU A 39 9.18 -17.37 0.96
CA LEU A 39 8.51 -17.97 2.09
C LEU A 39 7.02 -18.22 1.80
N MET A 40 6.37 -17.31 1.08
CA MET A 40 4.92 -17.34 0.80
C MET A 40 4.57 -18.00 -0.53
N LYS A 41 5.57 -18.46 -1.28
CA LYS A 41 5.41 -18.93 -2.66
C LYS A 41 4.33 -20.01 -2.83
N GLU A 42 4.35 -21.05 -2.03
CA GLU A 42 3.38 -22.15 -2.13
C GLU A 42 1.95 -21.67 -1.88
N HIS A 43 1.79 -20.76 -0.93
CA HIS A 43 0.50 -20.17 -0.56
C HIS A 43 -0.05 -19.28 -1.67
N LEU A 44 0.77 -18.37 -2.20
CA LEU A 44 0.40 -17.47 -3.28
C LEU A 44 0.08 -18.22 -4.58
N ASP A 45 0.90 -19.21 -4.94
CA ASP A 45 0.68 -20.07 -6.11
C ASP A 45 -0.65 -20.84 -5.98
N ALA A 46 -0.97 -21.38 -4.80
CA ALA A 46 -2.22 -22.09 -4.55
C ALA A 46 -3.46 -21.18 -4.65
N ALA A 47 -3.33 -19.91 -4.28
CA ALA A 47 -4.37 -18.90 -4.39
C ALA A 47 -4.47 -18.28 -5.80
N GLY A 48 -3.58 -18.63 -6.73
CA GLY A 48 -3.55 -18.08 -8.09
C GLY A 48 -3.08 -16.61 -8.14
N ILE A 49 -2.30 -16.18 -7.15
CA ILE A 49 -1.79 -14.81 -7.01
C ILE A 49 -0.41 -14.73 -7.64
N SER A 50 -0.22 -13.76 -8.53
CA SER A 50 1.11 -13.45 -9.07
C SER A 50 1.97 -12.80 -8.00
N ALA A 51 3.26 -13.16 -7.94
CA ALA A 51 4.18 -12.61 -6.96
C ALA A 51 5.52 -12.19 -7.60
N VAL A 52 6.03 -11.04 -7.17
CA VAL A 52 7.31 -10.49 -7.64
C VAL A 52 8.13 -10.06 -6.44
N GLY A 53 9.33 -10.62 -6.30
CA GLY A 53 10.28 -10.23 -5.26
C GLY A 53 11.11 -9.01 -5.68
N GLY A 54 11.24 -8.05 -4.78
CA GLY A 54 12.07 -6.86 -4.99
C GLY A 54 12.02 -5.89 -3.83
N ASP A 55 12.87 -4.87 -3.87
CA ASP A 55 12.84 -3.74 -2.94
C ASP A 55 12.21 -2.53 -3.65
N PHE A 56 11.15 -1.98 -3.08
CA PHE A 56 10.52 -0.79 -3.65
C PHE A 56 11.46 0.43 -3.69
N ASN A 57 12.52 0.44 -2.88
CA ASN A 57 13.57 1.46 -2.96
C ASN A 57 14.39 1.37 -4.25
N GLU A 58 14.42 0.21 -4.90
CA GLU A 58 15.05 0.01 -6.20
C GLU A 58 14.06 0.20 -7.35
N GLY A 59 12.82 -0.22 -7.17
CA GLY A 59 11.75 -0.10 -8.18
C GLY A 59 10.49 -0.84 -7.78
N LEU A 60 9.49 -0.79 -8.65
CA LEU A 60 8.27 -1.60 -8.59
C LEU A 60 8.23 -2.51 -9.82
N PRO A 61 7.40 -3.57 -9.84
CA PRO A 61 7.24 -4.43 -11.00
C PRO A 61 6.93 -3.64 -12.27
N GLU A 62 7.48 -4.10 -13.40
CA GLU A 62 7.13 -3.53 -14.71
C GLU A 62 5.65 -3.75 -15.01
N GLY A 63 5.03 -2.78 -15.68
CA GLY A 63 3.64 -2.82 -16.06
C GLY A 63 2.86 -1.61 -15.54
N GLN A 64 1.55 -1.67 -15.78
CA GLN A 64 0.62 -0.68 -15.25
C GLN A 64 -0.55 -1.41 -14.56
N PHE A 65 -1.03 -0.79 -13.50
CA PHE A 65 -2.07 -1.33 -12.64
C PHE A 65 -3.26 -0.37 -12.56
N ASP A 66 -4.46 -0.90 -12.37
CA ASP A 66 -5.66 -0.09 -12.12
C ASP A 66 -5.67 0.45 -10.69
N THR A 67 -5.11 -0.32 -9.76
CA THR A 67 -5.05 0.04 -8.34
C THR A 67 -3.71 -0.41 -7.73
N ALA A 68 -3.15 0.42 -6.85
CA ALA A 68 -2.09 0.00 -5.93
C ALA A 68 -2.62 0.02 -4.50
N TYR A 69 -2.41 -1.07 -3.78
CA TYR A 69 -2.76 -1.21 -2.37
C TYR A 69 -1.50 -1.27 -1.51
N LEU A 70 -1.47 -0.49 -0.43
CA LEU A 70 -0.40 -0.43 0.56
C LEU A 70 -1.01 -0.66 1.94
N GLY A 71 -1.06 -1.91 2.36
CA GLY A 71 -1.65 -2.31 3.64
C GLY A 71 -0.61 -2.41 4.75
N SER A 72 -0.62 -1.49 5.72
CA SER A 72 0.29 -1.54 6.87
C SER A 72 1.78 -1.43 6.51
N VAL A 73 2.11 -0.65 5.51
CA VAL A 73 3.47 -0.43 5.00
C VAL A 73 4.03 0.91 5.45
N SER A 74 3.24 1.97 5.38
CA SER A 74 3.72 3.34 5.58
C SER A 74 4.34 3.57 6.96
N HIS A 75 3.84 2.89 7.98
CA HIS A 75 4.33 3.04 9.35
C HIS A 75 5.72 2.42 9.58
N ILE A 76 6.23 1.58 8.67
CA ILE A 76 7.56 0.95 8.78
C ILE A 76 8.66 1.93 8.36
N TYR A 77 8.33 2.86 7.47
CA TYR A 77 9.27 3.73 6.76
C TYR A 77 9.15 5.19 7.19
N GLY A 78 10.23 5.94 6.99
CA GLY A 78 10.27 7.38 7.25
C GLY A 78 9.52 8.20 6.19
N PRO A 79 9.36 9.53 6.43
CA PRO A 79 8.63 10.40 5.51
C PRO A 79 9.21 10.45 4.10
N LYS A 80 10.54 10.38 3.97
CA LYS A 80 11.23 10.44 2.68
C LYS A 80 11.01 9.17 1.86
N GLU A 81 11.10 8.02 2.50
CA GLU A 81 10.88 6.70 1.91
C GLU A 81 9.41 6.56 1.48
N ASN A 82 8.47 6.98 2.32
CA ASN A 82 7.04 7.01 1.99
C ASN A 82 6.75 7.87 0.75
N LEU A 83 7.30 9.08 0.68
CA LEU A 83 7.15 9.93 -0.51
C LEU A 83 7.75 9.27 -1.76
N THR A 84 8.90 8.61 -1.63
CA THR A 84 9.55 7.90 -2.74
C THR A 84 8.68 6.75 -3.23
N LEU A 85 8.17 5.92 -2.32
CA LEU A 85 7.26 4.81 -2.64
C LEU A 85 6.00 5.32 -3.36
N ILE A 86 5.33 6.34 -2.81
CA ILE A 86 4.10 6.90 -3.40
C ILE A 86 4.35 7.47 -4.81
N LYS A 87 5.50 8.10 -5.05
CA LYS A 87 5.90 8.57 -6.40
C LYS A 87 6.11 7.42 -7.38
N ARG A 88 6.72 6.32 -6.93
CA ARG A 88 6.89 5.11 -7.75
C ARG A 88 5.55 4.47 -8.08
N VAL A 89 4.67 4.39 -7.10
CA VAL A 89 3.29 3.92 -7.29
C VAL A 89 2.56 4.77 -8.34
N ALA A 90 2.69 6.09 -8.28
CA ALA A 90 2.12 6.97 -9.31
C ALA A 90 2.62 6.62 -10.72
N GLY A 91 3.90 6.23 -10.86
CA GLY A 91 4.49 5.77 -12.12
C GLY A 91 3.94 4.45 -12.63
N SER A 92 3.55 3.54 -11.73
CA SER A 92 3.05 2.20 -12.08
C SER A 92 1.53 2.12 -12.29
N LEU A 93 0.80 3.20 -12.07
CA LEU A 93 -0.66 3.22 -12.27
C LEU A 93 -1.02 3.75 -13.67
N TYR A 94 -2.11 3.21 -14.23
CA TYR A 94 -2.78 3.82 -15.37
C TYR A 94 -3.27 5.24 -15.04
N PRO A 95 -3.46 6.13 -16.03
CA PRO A 95 -4.26 7.36 -15.85
C PRO A 95 -5.62 7.02 -15.23
N GLY A 96 -6.09 7.81 -14.27
CA GLY A 96 -7.31 7.53 -13.49
C GLY A 96 -7.17 6.42 -12.44
N GLY A 97 -6.02 5.75 -12.34
CA GLY A 97 -5.77 4.66 -11.39
C GLY A 97 -5.83 5.11 -9.93
N LEU A 98 -6.12 4.16 -9.05
CA LEU A 98 -6.33 4.40 -7.61
C LEU A 98 -5.11 3.98 -6.79
N ILE A 99 -4.70 4.82 -5.85
CA ILE A 99 -3.88 4.38 -4.71
C ILE A 99 -4.76 4.23 -3.48
N ALA A 100 -4.63 3.12 -2.75
CA ALA A 100 -5.33 2.84 -1.51
C ALA A 100 -4.30 2.47 -0.43
N ILE A 101 -4.11 3.34 0.56
CA ILE A 101 -3.25 3.10 1.71
C ILE A 101 -4.14 2.76 2.90
N ARG A 102 -3.82 1.69 3.64
CA ARG A 102 -4.49 1.34 4.90
C ARG A 102 -3.49 1.39 6.03
N ASP A 103 -3.72 2.28 6.98
CA ASP A 103 -2.83 2.41 8.13
C ASP A 103 -3.51 3.09 9.33
N PHE A 104 -2.79 3.15 10.47
CA PHE A 104 -3.12 4.04 11.56
C PHE A 104 -2.86 5.49 11.16
N VAL A 105 -3.85 6.36 11.39
CA VAL A 105 -3.71 7.79 11.11
C VAL A 105 -3.61 8.55 12.42
N ARG A 106 -2.47 9.19 12.67
CA ARG A 106 -2.24 9.98 13.87
C ARG A 106 -3.25 11.13 13.97
N GLY A 107 -3.93 11.20 15.10
CA GLY A 107 -5.00 12.18 15.34
C GLY A 107 -6.41 11.70 15.00
N LEU A 108 -6.53 10.58 14.24
CA LEU A 108 -7.82 9.94 13.92
C LEU A 108 -7.94 8.57 14.58
N SER A 109 -6.91 7.73 14.50
CA SER A 109 -6.84 6.42 15.14
C SER A 109 -6.49 6.55 16.62
N LYS A 110 -7.26 5.92 17.51
CA LYS A 110 -7.08 6.00 18.97
C LYS A 110 -5.74 5.41 19.42
N GLY A 111 -5.35 4.30 18.84
CA GLY A 111 -4.11 3.58 19.14
C GLY A 111 -2.88 4.10 18.40
N ALA A 112 -3.02 5.09 17.49
CA ALA A 112 -1.92 5.55 16.65
C ALA A 112 -0.69 6.02 17.43
N ALA A 113 -0.88 6.71 18.56
CA ALA A 113 0.25 7.20 19.36
C ALA A 113 1.06 6.05 19.97
N LEU A 114 0.38 5.05 20.56
CA LEU A 114 1.04 3.87 21.13
C LEU A 114 1.69 3.02 20.04
N PHE A 115 1.02 2.83 18.92
CA PHE A 115 1.56 2.13 17.77
C PHE A 115 2.78 2.85 17.19
N GLY A 116 2.76 4.18 17.12
CA GLY A 116 3.91 4.99 16.71
C GLY A 116 5.13 4.80 17.61
N VAL A 117 4.96 4.73 18.93
CA VAL A 117 6.04 4.39 19.87
C VAL A 117 6.60 2.99 19.59
N ASN A 118 5.72 2.01 19.33
CA ASN A 118 6.14 0.66 18.95
C ASN A 118 7.00 0.68 17.66
N MET A 119 6.60 1.43 16.66
CA MET A 119 7.35 1.55 15.40
C MET A 119 8.72 2.20 15.62
N LEU A 120 8.80 3.26 16.42
CA LEU A 120 10.07 3.92 16.77
C LEU A 120 11.07 2.99 17.49
N VAL A 121 10.56 1.98 18.21
CA VAL A 121 11.41 1.01 18.93
C VAL A 121 11.83 -0.16 18.03
N ASN A 122 10.98 -0.58 17.11
CA ASN A 122 11.15 -1.82 16.35
C ASN A 122 11.59 -1.60 14.90
N THR A 123 11.62 -0.37 14.41
CA THR A 123 12.07 -0.02 13.06
C THR A 123 13.07 1.12 13.09
N GLU A 124 13.81 1.32 12.01
CA GLU A 124 14.83 2.38 11.94
C GLU A 124 14.21 3.78 11.85
N PHE A 125 13.10 3.93 11.09
CA PHE A 125 12.47 5.23 10.80
C PHE A 125 10.95 5.24 10.95
N GLY A 126 10.36 4.12 11.36
CA GLY A 126 8.92 3.96 11.40
C GLY A 126 8.22 4.85 12.42
N ASN A 127 7.00 5.22 12.08
CA ASN A 127 6.13 6.05 12.91
C ASN A 127 4.67 5.89 12.46
N THR A 128 3.75 6.59 13.13
CA THR A 128 2.42 6.85 12.58
C THR A 128 2.36 8.27 12.03
N TYR A 129 1.60 8.45 10.98
CA TYR A 129 1.52 9.70 10.23
C TYR A 129 0.12 10.30 10.30
N SER A 130 0.05 11.61 10.27
CA SER A 130 -1.20 12.36 10.27
C SER A 130 -1.84 12.39 8.87
N GLU A 131 -3.12 12.69 8.82
CA GLU A 131 -3.80 12.95 7.55
C GLU A 131 -3.08 14.00 6.69
N GLY A 132 -2.57 15.07 7.32
CA GLY A 132 -1.84 16.13 6.62
C GLY A 132 -0.56 15.65 5.96
N GLU A 133 0.17 14.72 6.59
CA GLU A 133 1.38 14.12 6.00
C GLU A 133 1.02 13.24 4.79
N TYR A 134 0.02 12.36 4.90
CA TYR A 134 -0.44 11.56 3.76
C TYR A 134 -0.91 12.43 2.59
N ARG A 135 -1.72 13.48 2.86
CA ARG A 135 -2.15 14.43 1.84
C ARG A 135 -0.99 15.13 1.17
N GLY A 136 0.02 15.53 1.94
CA GLY A 136 1.23 16.15 1.43
C GLY A 136 2.00 15.25 0.48
N TRP A 137 2.20 13.98 0.83
CA TRP A 137 2.92 13.01 -0.02
C TRP A 137 2.15 12.68 -1.30
N LEU A 138 0.85 12.44 -1.18
CA LEU A 138 -0.01 12.13 -2.33
C LEU A 138 -0.07 13.30 -3.32
N SER A 139 -0.27 14.52 -2.82
CA SER A 139 -0.26 15.72 -3.67
C SER A 139 1.11 15.94 -4.32
N ALA A 140 2.22 15.75 -3.59
CA ALA A 140 3.58 15.86 -4.12
C ALA A 140 3.93 14.77 -5.15
N ALA A 141 3.20 13.66 -5.15
CA ALA A 141 3.29 12.60 -6.16
C ALA A 141 2.31 12.78 -7.33
N GLY A 142 1.50 13.85 -7.33
CA GLY A 142 0.56 14.18 -8.39
C GLY A 142 -0.81 13.51 -8.29
N PHE A 143 -1.15 12.92 -7.16
CA PHE A 143 -2.49 12.38 -6.92
C PHE A 143 -3.49 13.49 -6.56
N GLU A 144 -4.75 13.26 -6.92
CA GLU A 144 -5.89 14.14 -6.68
C GLU A 144 -7.04 13.39 -5.98
N GLY A 145 -8.08 14.12 -5.55
CA GLY A 145 -9.27 13.51 -4.94
C GLY A 145 -8.95 12.75 -3.65
N ILE A 146 -8.07 13.28 -2.80
CA ILE A 146 -7.60 12.58 -1.59
C ILE A 146 -8.71 12.51 -0.55
N GLU A 147 -9.07 11.29 -0.17
CA GLU A 147 -10.07 11.00 0.85
C GLU A 147 -9.45 10.18 1.99
N VAL A 148 -9.89 10.42 3.22
CA VAL A 148 -9.53 9.62 4.39
C VAL A 148 -10.80 9.07 5.01
N LEU A 149 -10.96 7.75 5.02
CA LEU A 149 -12.17 7.06 5.41
C LEU A 149 -11.91 6.10 6.58
N PRO A 150 -12.71 6.14 7.65
CA PRO A 150 -12.60 5.17 8.73
C PRO A 150 -13.01 3.77 8.22
N ILE A 151 -12.30 2.74 8.69
CA ILE A 151 -12.70 1.36 8.43
C ILE A 151 -13.61 0.91 9.59
N PRO A 152 -14.87 0.50 9.32
CA PRO A 152 -15.78 0.06 10.37
C PRO A 152 -15.12 -1.03 11.26
N GLU A 153 -15.31 -0.90 12.58
CA GLU A 153 -14.82 -1.83 13.60
C GLU A 153 -13.29 -2.01 13.67
N ARG A 154 -12.54 -1.15 12.93
CA ARG A 154 -11.07 -1.12 12.94
C ARG A 154 -10.57 0.25 13.38
N ASP A 155 -9.41 0.29 14.00
CA ASP A 155 -8.75 1.55 14.39
C ASP A 155 -7.79 2.08 13.29
N THR A 156 -7.93 1.56 12.08
CA THR A 156 -7.20 2.00 10.90
C THR A 156 -8.11 2.75 9.93
N HIS A 157 -7.51 3.48 9.00
CA HIS A 157 -8.22 4.26 7.99
C HIS A 157 -7.73 3.88 6.60
N PHE A 158 -8.59 4.03 5.60
CA PHE A 158 -8.18 4.10 4.21
C PHE A 158 -7.84 5.55 3.86
N ILE A 159 -6.71 5.73 3.20
CA ILE A 159 -6.32 6.95 2.52
C ILE A 159 -6.33 6.63 1.02
N LEU A 160 -7.27 7.23 0.31
CA LEU A 160 -7.53 6.97 -1.11
C LEU A 160 -7.16 8.21 -1.93
N ALA A 161 -6.61 8.00 -3.12
CA ALA A 161 -6.38 9.09 -4.06
C ALA A 161 -6.30 8.56 -5.50
N ARG A 162 -6.55 9.41 -6.49
CA ARG A 162 -6.52 9.04 -7.90
C ARG A 162 -5.37 9.72 -8.63
N LYS A 163 -4.75 8.97 -9.53
CA LYS A 163 -3.89 9.54 -10.55
C LYS A 163 -4.76 10.31 -11.55
N PRO A 164 -4.41 11.53 -11.95
CA PRO A 164 -5.12 12.25 -13.02
C PRO A 164 -5.20 11.44 -14.31
N GLU A 165 -6.23 11.79 -15.16
CA GLU A 165 -6.42 11.22 -16.49
C GLU A 165 -5.26 11.56 -17.44
#